data_dd41281acc36a9cc08d1c968118e80a1
#
_entry.id   dd41281acc36a9cc08d1c968118e80a1
#
_cell.length_a   1.000
_cell.length_b   1.000
_cell.length_c   1.000
_cell.angle_alpha   90.00
_cell.angle_beta   90.00
_cell.angle_gamma   90.00
#
_symmetry.space_group_name_H-M   'P 1'
#
loop_
_entity.id
_entity.type
_entity.pdbx_description
1 polymer ?
#
loop_
_entity_poly.entity_id
_entity_poly.type
_entity_poly.pdbx_seq_one_letter_code
_entity_poly.pdbx_strand_id
1 'polypeptide(L)'
;MRKLILFFSLCIIVCGCNQRKPIEEKFKEIQNADYSSSVGYEIDMDMRHWTRYIVTFDNNTFFVWHGGLWNRGKVKEIASLGDSVVVLPYSKLAELEVAIGKMVELSLNCLRVDESCNVYLKLYWNDQCIYDFIRVQPGFTVDDVKERFCRNEDYVLYKDNWYVHKECKE
;
A
#
# COMPACT_ATOMS: atom_id res chain seq x y z
N MET A 1 -14.49 -30.28 -36.93
CA MET A 1 -13.46 -29.25 -37.08
C MET A 1 -13.94 -27.82 -36.74
N ARG A 2 -15.16 -27.38 -37.05
CA ARG A 2 -15.65 -26.01 -36.72
C ARG A 2 -15.77 -25.70 -35.22
N LYS A 3 -16.06 -26.69 -34.36
CA LYS A 3 -16.18 -26.46 -32.87
C LYS A 3 -14.85 -26.29 -32.18
N LEU A 4 -13.75 -26.77 -32.70
CA LEU A 4 -12.41 -26.64 -32.13
C LEU A 4 -11.85 -25.23 -32.33
N ILE A 5 -12.18 -24.60 -33.46
CA ILE A 5 -11.72 -23.24 -33.79
C ILE A 5 -12.39 -22.19 -32.90
N LEU A 6 -13.65 -22.40 -32.53
CA LEU A 6 -14.37 -21.51 -31.61
C LEU A 6 -13.79 -21.54 -30.19
N PHE A 7 -13.30 -22.69 -29.73
CA PHE A 7 -12.69 -22.82 -28.38
C PHE A 7 -11.32 -22.12 -28.34
N PHE A 8 -10.52 -22.20 -29.37
CA PHE A 8 -9.24 -21.49 -29.47
C PHE A 8 -9.43 -19.97 -29.55
N SER A 9 -10.45 -19.50 -30.25
CA SER A 9 -10.76 -18.07 -30.35
C SER A 9 -11.23 -17.49 -29.02
N LEU A 10 -11.94 -18.27 -28.19
CA LEU A 10 -12.39 -17.84 -26.87
C LEU A 10 -11.24 -17.78 -25.85
N CYS A 11 -10.26 -18.69 -25.95
CA CYS A 11 -9.07 -18.67 -25.10
C CYS A 11 -8.16 -17.45 -25.37
N ILE A 12 -8.11 -16.95 -26.60
CA ILE A 12 -7.30 -15.77 -26.96
C ILE A 12 -7.91 -14.49 -26.39
N ILE A 13 -9.25 -14.43 -26.25
CA ILE A 13 -9.93 -13.26 -25.69
C ILE A 13 -9.74 -13.17 -24.15
N VAL A 14 -9.54 -14.31 -23.48
CA VAL A 14 -9.31 -14.34 -22.01
C VAL A 14 -7.85 -14.09 -21.64
N CYS A 15 -6.91 -14.28 -22.58
CA CYS A 15 -5.51 -13.85 -22.45
C CYS A 15 -5.32 -12.37 -22.80
N GLY A 16 -6.37 -11.54 -22.66
CA GLY A 16 -6.25 -10.09 -22.70
C GLY A 16 -5.21 -9.69 -21.64
N CYS A 17 -4.04 -9.30 -22.14
CA CYS A 17 -2.95 -8.74 -21.35
C CYS A 17 -3.57 -7.80 -20.33
N ASN A 18 -3.39 -8.10 -19.04
CA ASN A 18 -3.61 -7.16 -17.95
C ASN A 18 -2.57 -6.05 -18.16
N GLN A 19 -2.79 -5.18 -19.14
CA GLN A 19 -1.97 -3.98 -19.33
C GLN A 19 -2.13 -3.20 -18.03
N ARG A 20 -1.11 -3.24 -17.20
CA ARG A 20 -1.09 -2.41 -16.00
C ARG A 20 -1.32 -0.98 -16.44
N LYS A 21 -2.24 -0.29 -15.77
CA LYS A 21 -2.51 1.12 -16.02
C LYS A 21 -1.20 1.89 -16.02
N PRO A 22 -1.04 2.94 -16.84
CA PRO A 22 0.09 3.84 -16.71
C PRO A 22 0.25 4.34 -15.29
N ILE A 23 1.49 4.58 -14.85
CA ILE A 23 1.74 5.05 -13.47
C ILE A 23 0.99 6.35 -13.16
N GLU A 24 0.77 7.19 -14.15
CA GLU A 24 0.02 8.45 -14.05
C GLU A 24 -1.45 8.22 -13.68
N GLU A 25 -2.08 7.18 -14.22
CA GLU A 25 -3.44 6.81 -13.85
C GLU A 25 -3.49 6.24 -12.43
N LYS A 26 -2.50 5.41 -12.08
CA LYS A 26 -2.38 4.89 -10.72
C LYS A 26 -2.14 5.99 -9.71
N PHE A 27 -1.31 6.98 -10.07
CA PHE A 27 -1.08 8.14 -9.23
C PHE A 27 -2.36 8.97 -8.99
N LYS A 28 -3.24 9.10 -9.98
CA LYS A 28 -4.54 9.78 -9.77
C LYS A 28 -5.40 9.06 -8.73
N GLU A 29 -5.39 7.73 -8.71
CA GLU A 29 -6.08 6.95 -7.67
C GLU A 29 -5.47 7.23 -6.29
N ILE A 30 -4.13 7.22 -6.20
CA ILE A 30 -3.36 7.52 -4.99
C ILE A 30 -3.64 8.95 -4.50
N GLN A 31 -3.57 9.93 -5.39
CA GLN A 31 -3.76 11.35 -5.05
C GLN A 31 -5.15 11.63 -4.48
N ASN A 32 -6.18 10.98 -5.00
CA ASN A 32 -7.58 11.20 -4.63
C ASN A 32 -8.04 10.33 -3.45
N ALA A 33 -7.19 9.43 -2.94
CA ALA A 33 -7.57 8.57 -1.85
C ALA A 33 -7.60 9.32 -0.51
N ASP A 34 -8.56 8.95 0.33
CA ASP A 34 -8.63 9.42 1.71
C ASP A 34 -7.77 8.52 2.61
N TYR A 35 -6.83 9.14 3.33
CA TYR A 35 -5.92 8.47 4.25
C TYR A 35 -6.22 8.75 5.72
N SER A 36 -7.33 9.42 6.04
CA SER A 36 -7.68 9.83 7.40
C SER A 36 -7.78 8.64 8.38
N SER A 37 -8.31 7.51 7.92
CA SER A 37 -8.40 6.28 8.72
C SER A 37 -7.06 5.59 8.96
N SER A 38 -6.00 6.05 8.32
CA SER A 38 -4.65 5.46 8.42
C SER A 38 -3.70 6.28 9.30
N VAL A 39 -4.18 7.38 9.89
CA VAL A 39 -3.36 8.27 10.73
C VAL A 39 -2.80 7.51 11.93
N GLY A 40 -1.49 7.61 12.14
CA GLY A 40 -0.76 6.92 13.20
C GLY A 40 -0.41 5.47 12.89
N TYR A 41 -0.79 4.94 11.72
CA TYR A 41 -0.41 3.59 11.30
C TYR A 41 0.79 3.60 10.37
N GLU A 42 1.69 2.65 10.59
CA GLU A 42 2.71 2.21 9.64
C GLU A 42 2.38 0.77 9.25
N ILE A 43 2.10 0.52 7.98
CA ILE A 43 1.68 -0.78 7.46
C ILE A 43 2.59 -1.19 6.32
N ASP A 44 3.32 -2.27 6.50
CA ASP A 44 4.19 -2.86 5.48
C ASP A 44 3.65 -4.25 5.09
N MET A 45 3.56 -4.53 3.79
CA MET A 45 3.29 -5.88 3.31
C MET A 45 4.48 -6.78 3.61
N ASP A 46 4.25 -7.92 4.24
CA ASP A 46 5.30 -8.92 4.40
C ASP A 46 5.55 -9.64 3.08
N MET A 47 6.65 -9.31 2.43
CA MET A 47 7.02 -9.88 1.12
C MET A 47 7.20 -11.40 1.13
N ARG A 48 7.35 -12.04 2.31
CA ARG A 48 7.44 -13.50 2.45
C ARG A 48 6.07 -14.16 2.52
N HIS A 49 5.05 -13.38 2.92
CA HIS A 49 3.69 -13.87 3.15
C HIS A 49 2.68 -12.83 2.65
N TRP A 50 2.31 -12.92 1.40
CA TRP A 50 1.42 -11.98 0.70
C TRP A 50 0.03 -11.75 1.36
N THR A 51 -0.34 -12.57 2.35
CA THR A 51 -1.55 -12.41 3.16
C THR A 51 -1.28 -11.81 4.54
N ARG A 52 -0.04 -11.37 4.81
CA ARG A 52 0.37 -10.85 6.10
C ARG A 52 0.91 -9.43 5.96
N TYR A 53 0.53 -8.58 6.90
CA TYR A 53 1.08 -7.26 7.07
C TYR A 53 1.83 -7.15 8.40
N ILE A 54 2.86 -6.34 8.41
CA ILE A 54 3.52 -5.87 9.61
C ILE A 54 2.94 -4.49 9.88
N VAL A 55 2.28 -4.32 11.01
CA VAL A 55 1.59 -3.08 11.38
C VAL A 55 2.21 -2.54 12.64
N THR A 56 2.66 -1.29 12.61
CA THR A 56 3.09 -0.54 13.79
C THR A 56 2.06 0.55 14.08
N PHE A 57 1.60 0.58 15.33
CA PHE A 57 0.67 1.55 15.85
C PHE A 57 0.96 1.77 17.34
N ASP A 58 1.05 3.01 17.79
CA ASP A 58 1.31 3.39 19.17
C ASP A 58 2.52 2.64 19.77
N ASN A 59 3.64 2.63 19.04
CA ASN A 59 4.90 1.93 19.37
C ASN A 59 4.78 0.41 19.56
N ASN A 60 3.65 -0.18 19.20
CA ASN A 60 3.46 -1.62 19.19
C ASN A 60 3.47 -2.14 17.77
N THR A 61 4.12 -3.28 17.55
CA THR A 61 4.19 -3.93 16.24
C THR A 61 3.42 -5.23 16.27
N PHE A 62 2.63 -5.47 15.24
CA PHE A 62 1.75 -6.62 15.09
C PHE A 62 1.99 -7.29 13.76
N PHE A 63 1.85 -8.62 13.74
CA PHE A 63 1.54 -9.34 12.52
C PHE A 63 0.02 -9.38 12.34
N VAL A 64 -0.43 -8.99 11.16
CA VAL A 64 -1.86 -8.95 10.83
C VAL A 64 -2.08 -9.78 9.58
N TRP A 65 -2.88 -10.86 9.70
CA TRP A 65 -3.30 -11.68 8.56
C TRP A 65 -4.66 -11.22 8.05
N HIS A 66 -4.77 -11.02 6.77
CA HIS A 66 -6.04 -10.71 6.13
C HIS A 66 -6.67 -11.94 5.45
N GLY A 67 -7.96 -11.92 5.25
CA GLY A 67 -8.67 -12.94 4.49
C GLY A 67 -8.15 -13.03 3.06
N GLY A 68 -8.11 -14.25 2.48
CA GLY A 68 -7.60 -14.48 1.11
C GLY A 68 -8.39 -13.70 0.03
N LEU A 69 -8.32 -14.15 -1.22
CA LEU A 69 -8.82 -13.47 -2.42
C LEU A 69 -10.26 -12.90 -2.30
N TRP A 70 -11.14 -13.58 -1.54
CA TRP A 70 -12.56 -13.23 -1.39
C TRP A 70 -12.85 -12.23 -0.25
N ASN A 71 -11.92 -12.07 0.70
CA ASN A 71 -12.05 -11.20 1.87
C ASN A 71 -10.86 -10.25 2.00
N ARG A 72 -10.39 -9.71 0.90
CA ARG A 72 -9.29 -8.76 0.89
C ARG A 72 -9.64 -7.55 1.76
N GLY A 73 -8.71 -7.17 2.64
CA GLY A 73 -8.89 -6.04 3.56
C GLY A 73 -9.58 -6.41 4.89
N LYS A 74 -10.14 -7.61 5.05
CA LYS A 74 -10.67 -8.07 6.34
C LYS A 74 -9.58 -8.73 7.16
N VAL A 75 -9.44 -8.29 8.41
CA VAL A 75 -8.49 -8.88 9.35
C VAL A 75 -9.01 -10.23 9.83
N LYS A 76 -8.19 -11.26 9.71
CA LYS A 76 -8.49 -12.61 10.14
C LYS A 76 -7.85 -12.93 11.49
N GLU A 77 -6.63 -12.48 11.69
CA GLU A 77 -5.83 -12.79 12.87
C GLU A 77 -4.84 -11.66 13.13
N ILE A 78 -4.57 -11.38 14.38
CA ILE A 78 -3.57 -10.43 14.84
C ILE A 78 -2.70 -11.12 15.88
N ALA A 79 -1.37 -11.04 15.72
CA ALA A 79 -0.41 -11.49 16.71
C ALA A 79 0.57 -10.35 17.05
N SER A 80 0.79 -10.10 18.32
CA SER A 80 1.79 -9.12 18.77
C SER A 80 3.20 -9.62 18.43
N LEU A 81 4.06 -8.71 17.99
CA LEU A 81 5.48 -8.95 17.80
C LEU A 81 6.21 -8.51 19.08
N GLY A 82 6.24 -9.37 20.11
CA GLY A 82 6.89 -9.09 21.38
C GLY A 82 6.33 -9.93 22.52
N ASP A 83 6.96 -9.81 23.69
CA ASP A 83 6.64 -10.63 24.88
C ASP A 83 5.32 -10.22 25.56
N SER A 84 4.73 -9.09 25.21
CA SER A 84 3.47 -8.60 25.76
C SER A 84 2.31 -8.88 24.81
N VAL A 85 1.28 -9.53 25.32
CA VAL A 85 0.01 -9.69 24.59
C VAL A 85 -0.71 -8.35 24.59
N VAL A 86 -0.59 -7.62 23.49
CA VAL A 86 -1.33 -6.37 23.28
C VAL A 86 -2.61 -6.69 22.52
N VAL A 87 -3.75 -6.39 23.13
CA VAL A 87 -5.06 -6.55 22.48
C VAL A 87 -5.42 -5.23 21.80
N LEU A 88 -5.57 -5.27 20.49
CA LEU A 88 -6.03 -4.09 19.74
C LEU A 88 -7.50 -3.79 20.08
N PRO A 89 -7.86 -2.56 20.50
CA PRO A 89 -9.25 -2.19 20.73
C PRO A 89 -10.11 -2.37 19.48
N TYR A 90 -11.39 -2.74 19.65
CA TYR A 90 -12.29 -3.00 18.52
C TYR A 90 -12.42 -1.81 17.56
N SER A 91 -12.42 -0.58 18.08
CA SER A 91 -12.42 0.64 17.25
C SER A 91 -11.19 0.72 16.35
N LYS A 92 -10.02 0.37 16.88
CA LYS A 92 -8.75 0.36 16.14
C LYS A 92 -8.69 -0.78 15.13
N LEU A 93 -9.35 -1.89 15.39
CA LEU A 93 -9.49 -2.97 14.41
C LEU A 93 -10.26 -2.51 13.17
N ALA A 94 -11.36 -1.79 13.35
CA ALA A 94 -12.16 -1.26 12.23
C ALA A 94 -11.36 -0.24 11.40
N GLU A 95 -10.62 0.68 12.04
CA GLU A 95 -9.71 1.62 11.36
C GLU A 95 -8.63 0.87 10.57
N LEU A 96 -8.00 -0.13 11.19
CA LEU A 96 -6.97 -0.96 10.56
C LEU A 96 -7.51 -1.73 9.34
N GLU A 97 -8.73 -2.28 9.42
CA GLU A 97 -9.36 -2.94 8.28
C GLU A 97 -9.56 -1.96 7.10
N VAL A 98 -9.95 -0.72 7.38
CA VAL A 98 -10.09 0.31 6.35
C VAL A 98 -8.72 0.65 5.74
N ALA A 99 -7.68 0.83 6.56
CA ALA A 99 -6.33 1.11 6.10
C ALA A 99 -5.75 -0.02 5.23
N ILE A 100 -5.90 -1.29 5.66
CA ILE A 100 -5.49 -2.46 4.88
C ILE A 100 -6.31 -2.56 3.59
N GLY A 101 -7.62 -2.31 3.67
CA GLY A 101 -8.50 -2.25 2.49
C GLY A 101 -7.99 -1.25 1.46
N LYS A 102 -7.55 -0.07 1.90
CA LYS A 102 -6.95 0.96 1.06
C LYS A 102 -5.64 0.50 0.42
N MET A 103 -4.76 -0.17 1.17
CA MET A 103 -3.54 -0.74 0.61
C MET A 103 -3.84 -1.75 -0.51
N VAL A 104 -4.83 -2.62 -0.31
CA VAL A 104 -5.25 -3.62 -1.30
C VAL A 104 -5.83 -2.94 -2.54
N GLU A 105 -6.75 -1.97 -2.37
CA GLU A 105 -7.38 -1.21 -3.45
C GLU A 105 -6.34 -0.48 -4.31
N LEU A 106 -5.41 0.19 -3.66
CA LEU A 106 -4.34 0.95 -4.31
C LEU A 106 -3.12 0.09 -4.68
N SER A 107 -3.12 -1.22 -4.36
CA SER A 107 -2.01 -2.14 -4.61
C SER A 107 -0.69 -1.66 -3.99
N LEU A 108 -0.75 -1.09 -2.79
CA LEU A 108 0.41 -0.57 -2.08
C LEU A 108 1.15 -1.68 -1.34
N ASN A 109 2.47 -1.54 -1.24
CA ASN A 109 3.33 -2.42 -0.46
C ASN A 109 3.67 -1.83 0.91
N CYS A 110 3.58 -0.50 1.03
CA CYS A 110 3.72 0.20 2.29
C CYS A 110 2.76 1.39 2.32
N LEU A 111 2.20 1.66 3.50
CA LEU A 111 1.40 2.84 3.81
C LEU A 111 1.78 3.33 5.20
N ARG A 112 2.20 4.59 5.31
CA ARG A 112 2.47 5.26 6.58
C ARG A 112 1.82 6.62 6.56
N VAL A 113 1.11 6.96 7.62
CA VAL A 113 0.48 8.27 7.78
C VAL A 113 0.79 8.78 9.17
N ASP A 114 1.49 9.90 9.26
CA ASP A 114 1.80 10.50 10.55
C ASP A 114 0.61 11.30 11.12
N GLU A 115 0.73 11.72 12.37
CA GLU A 115 -0.31 12.49 13.07
C GLU A 115 -0.61 13.85 12.42
N SER A 116 0.31 14.36 11.61
CA SER A 116 0.15 15.59 10.82
C SER A 116 -0.47 15.33 9.45
N CYS A 117 -0.91 14.08 9.18
CA CYS A 117 -1.46 13.64 7.91
C CYS A 117 -0.47 13.72 6.72
N ASN A 118 0.84 13.77 6.98
CA ASN A 118 1.80 13.47 5.93
C ASN A 118 1.70 11.99 5.57
N VAL A 119 1.90 11.64 4.32
CA VAL A 119 1.71 10.28 3.81
C VAL A 119 2.97 9.80 3.13
N TYR A 120 3.39 8.58 3.44
CA TYR A 120 4.40 7.84 2.69
C TYR A 120 3.78 6.56 2.14
N LEU A 121 4.01 6.30 0.87
CA LEU A 121 3.50 5.14 0.14
C LEU A 121 4.64 4.49 -0.64
N LYS A 122 4.65 3.15 -0.66
CA LYS A 122 5.53 2.39 -1.55
C LYS A 122 4.71 1.51 -2.48
N LEU A 123 5.06 1.51 -3.75
CA LEU A 123 4.40 0.77 -4.80
C LEU A 123 5.43 0.02 -5.65
N TYR A 124 5.36 -1.31 -5.70
CA TYR A 124 6.09 -2.11 -6.68
C TYR A 124 5.34 -2.11 -8.01
N TRP A 125 5.84 -1.33 -8.95
CA TRP A 125 5.21 -1.14 -10.25
C TRP A 125 5.91 -1.99 -11.30
N ASN A 126 5.35 -3.14 -11.61
CA ASN A 126 5.99 -4.20 -12.39
C ASN A 126 7.22 -4.79 -11.65
N ASP A 127 7.86 -5.79 -12.23
CA ASP A 127 9.01 -6.45 -11.60
C ASP A 127 10.32 -5.63 -11.72
N GLN A 128 10.23 -4.42 -12.29
CA GLN A 128 11.37 -3.59 -12.63
C GLN A 128 11.46 -2.29 -11.85
N CYS A 129 10.33 -1.69 -11.46
CA CYS A 129 10.35 -0.36 -10.83
C CYS A 129 9.64 -0.33 -9.49
N ILE A 130 10.22 0.45 -8.58
CA ILE A 130 9.64 0.81 -7.29
C ILE A 130 9.37 2.32 -7.34
N TYR A 131 8.20 2.72 -6.87
CA TYR A 131 7.84 4.10 -6.67
C TYR A 131 7.55 4.33 -5.20
N ASP A 132 8.24 5.28 -4.62
CA ASP A 132 7.98 5.80 -3.29
C ASP A 132 7.36 7.19 -3.44
N PHE A 133 6.19 7.42 -2.87
CA PHE A 133 5.49 8.68 -2.88
C PHE A 133 5.43 9.28 -1.48
N ILE A 134 5.67 10.57 -1.37
CA ILE A 134 5.48 11.36 -0.15
C ILE A 134 4.50 12.47 -0.44
N ARG A 135 3.42 12.59 0.36
CA ARG A 135 2.56 13.77 0.41
C ARG A 135 2.97 14.62 1.61
N VAL A 136 3.28 15.87 1.35
CA VAL A 136 3.71 16.83 2.38
C VAL A 136 2.56 17.78 2.70
N GLN A 137 2.19 17.90 3.97
CA GLN A 137 1.17 18.81 4.45
C GLN A 137 1.72 20.24 4.57
N PRO A 138 0.85 21.27 4.49
CA PRO A 138 1.26 22.65 4.73
C PRO A 138 2.00 22.81 6.07
N GLY A 139 3.10 23.53 6.05
CA GLY A 139 3.95 23.76 7.24
C GLY A 139 5.10 22.77 7.42
N PHE A 140 5.21 21.78 6.54
CA PHE A 140 6.34 20.82 6.51
C PHE A 140 7.11 20.94 5.20
N THR A 141 8.38 20.53 5.24
CA THR A 141 9.22 20.32 4.05
C THR A 141 9.25 18.83 3.71
N VAL A 142 9.69 18.49 2.51
CA VAL A 142 9.90 17.08 2.13
C VAL A 142 10.97 16.41 3.03
N ASP A 143 11.98 17.16 3.46
CA ASP A 143 13.04 16.64 4.31
C ASP A 143 12.51 16.34 5.73
N ASP A 144 11.64 17.18 6.29
CA ASP A 144 10.98 16.88 7.58
C ASP A 144 10.19 15.56 7.50
N VAL A 145 9.50 15.33 6.39
CA VAL A 145 8.68 14.13 6.21
C VAL A 145 9.55 12.90 5.93
N LYS A 146 10.64 13.05 5.18
CA LYS A 146 11.65 11.99 4.96
C LYS A 146 12.23 11.52 6.29
N GLU A 147 12.66 12.46 7.14
CA GLU A 147 13.22 12.16 8.45
C GLU A 147 12.23 11.36 9.31
N ARG A 148 10.96 11.78 9.38
CA ARG A 148 9.89 11.08 10.12
C ARG A 148 9.67 9.64 9.67
N PHE A 149 9.74 9.40 8.37
CA PHE A 149 9.55 8.06 7.81
C PHE A 149 10.86 7.28 7.64
N CYS A 150 11.97 7.79 8.20
CA CYS A 150 13.31 7.19 8.10
C CYS A 150 13.71 6.92 6.63
N ARG A 151 13.54 7.93 5.75
CA ARG A 151 13.88 7.88 4.34
C ARG A 151 15.07 8.76 4.02
N ASN A 152 15.99 8.23 3.21
CA ASN A 152 17.21 8.95 2.81
C ASN A 152 17.28 9.17 1.28
N GLU A 153 16.32 8.65 0.54
CA GLU A 153 16.25 8.75 -0.90
C GLU A 153 15.98 10.19 -1.35
N ASP A 154 16.43 10.51 -2.57
CA ASP A 154 16.12 11.80 -3.20
C ASP A 154 14.72 11.78 -3.80
N TYR A 155 13.90 12.72 -3.37
CA TYR A 155 12.54 12.91 -3.85
C TYR A 155 12.45 14.14 -4.71
N VAL A 156 11.77 14.05 -5.84
CA VAL A 156 11.48 15.16 -6.73
C VAL A 156 9.99 15.52 -6.68
N LEU A 157 9.67 16.80 -6.78
CA LEU A 157 8.28 17.24 -6.86
C LEU A 157 7.62 16.61 -8.08
N TYR A 158 6.53 15.88 -7.86
CA TYR A 158 5.79 15.19 -8.91
C TYR A 158 4.54 15.98 -9.32
N LYS A 159 3.70 16.29 -8.34
CA LYS A 159 2.49 17.08 -8.57
C LYS A 159 1.95 17.64 -7.24
N ASP A 160 1.55 18.91 -7.24
CA ASP A 160 1.02 19.62 -6.08
C ASP A 160 1.98 19.53 -4.88
N ASN A 161 1.56 18.84 -3.80
CA ASN A 161 2.36 18.58 -2.61
C ASN A 161 2.85 17.12 -2.53
N TRP A 162 2.84 16.40 -3.66
CA TRP A 162 3.37 15.05 -3.77
C TRP A 162 4.76 15.04 -4.38
N TYR A 163 5.63 14.26 -3.77
CA TYR A 163 7.00 14.02 -4.19
C TYR A 163 7.16 12.55 -4.50
N VAL A 164 8.04 12.22 -5.42
CA VAL A 164 8.31 10.84 -5.84
C VAL A 164 9.80 10.54 -5.86
N HIS A 165 10.16 9.38 -5.37
CA HIS A 165 11.39 8.69 -5.67
C HIS A 165 11.06 7.48 -6.55
N LYS A 166 11.87 7.25 -7.59
CA LYS A 166 11.71 6.13 -8.52
C LYS A 166 13.03 5.38 -8.62
N GLU A 167 12.96 4.09 -8.35
CA GLU A 167 14.05 3.14 -8.56
C GLU A 167 13.63 2.09 -9.57
N CYS A 168 14.40 1.89 -10.65
CA CYS A 168 14.16 0.82 -11.63
C CYS A 168 15.40 -0.05 -11.74
N LYS A 169 15.22 -1.35 -11.86
CA LYS A 169 16.30 -2.27 -12.22
C LYS A 169 16.67 -2.04 -13.68
N GLU A 170 17.95 -1.94 -13.94
CA GLU A 170 18.52 -1.92 -15.30
C GLU A 170 18.35 -3.29 -16.00
#